data_0197ba37ac9dc7267e9ec10b73950157
#
_entry.id   0197ba37ac9dc7267e9ec10b73950157
#
_cell.length_a   1.000
_cell.length_b   1.000
_cell.length_c   1.000
_cell.angle_alpha   90.00
_cell.angle_beta   90.00
_cell.angle_gamma   90.00
#
_symmetry.space_group_name_H-M   'P 1'
#
loop_
_entity.id
_entity.type
_entity.pdbx_description
1 polymer ?
#
loop_
_entity_poly.entity_id
_entity_poly.type
_entity_poly.pdbx_seq_one_letter_code
_entity_poly.pdbx_strand_id
1 'polypeptide(L)'
;MNRRSRKRRSRSLGDLVPLLAALVTAAVVVVVGLFVLGSGSDADARAMLEAEFDGAYPAFPTPSGNVVEVDVSAAPATIEVVEGLDTQVWAFNGVVPGEVHRVTLGDTFRMNFRNELPVETTVHWHGVRVPNAMDGVPGITQPAIQPGESFTYEFTPPDAGTFFYHSHVNSTEQVERGLYGTLVVEDAESVGYSQDVVMVMDDWSLTPTGAIDTDFNNPTDVSHNGRWGSVITVNGEDEAQLTARPGERVRLRFVNASVARPYALRFVNPPAQVIAIDGMYVREPRSADATLISPGARVDVDITMPDTPGTFEIVEDFSTRAVRLVTVVVDGGPVDTPDFAAPRNGEIPDWAEAVDVDVDIEYKLALTGSRWTINGDSFPIFEAEQIEPDVFTKVRFTNNSIRLHPMHLHGQFFQVLARNGEPVNDGAFRDSVLLFKDDVVDVGLVALDAGMWAMHCHILEHAAGGMMTFLEVAAREPVEASS
;
A
#
# COMPACT_ATOMS: atom_id res chain seq x y z
N MET A 1 -20.86 -77.24 -44.51
CA MET A 1 -22.02 -76.40 -44.05
C MET A 1 -22.33 -76.75 -42.61
N ASN A 2 -21.98 -75.93 -41.64
CA ASN A 2 -22.46 -76.05 -40.27
C ASN A 2 -22.42 -74.69 -39.61
N ARG A 3 -23.56 -74.09 -39.51
CA ARG A 3 -23.76 -72.80 -38.76
C ARG A 3 -23.83 -73.08 -37.25
N ARG A 4 -22.89 -72.61 -36.45
CA ARG A 4 -22.98 -72.58 -35.00
C ARG A 4 -23.68 -71.27 -34.55
N SER A 5 -24.89 -71.40 -34.01
CA SER A 5 -25.64 -70.32 -33.39
C SER A 5 -24.99 -69.96 -32.03
N ARG A 6 -24.58 -68.67 -31.84
CA ARG A 6 -24.19 -68.15 -30.55
C ARG A 6 -25.48 -67.68 -29.80
N LYS A 7 -25.86 -68.41 -28.75
CA LYS A 7 -26.87 -67.89 -27.77
C LYS A 7 -26.33 -66.72 -27.03
N ARG A 8 -26.95 -65.55 -27.24
CA ARG A 8 -26.78 -64.38 -26.34
C ARG A 8 -27.53 -64.70 -25.04
N ARG A 9 -26.83 -64.71 -23.90
CA ARG A 9 -27.45 -64.68 -22.58
C ARG A 9 -27.89 -63.21 -22.30
N SER A 10 -29.18 -62.95 -22.19
CA SER A 10 -29.75 -61.71 -21.66
C SER A 10 -29.54 -61.71 -20.15
N ARG A 11 -28.77 -60.74 -19.65
CA ARG A 11 -28.71 -60.45 -18.20
C ARG A 11 -30.06 -59.86 -17.80
N SER A 12 -30.68 -60.36 -16.75
CA SER A 12 -31.98 -59.85 -16.23
C SER A 12 -31.76 -58.54 -15.49
N LEU A 13 -32.77 -57.66 -15.52
CA LEU A 13 -32.78 -56.39 -14.77
C LEU A 13 -32.53 -56.59 -13.28
N GLY A 14 -32.72 -57.78 -12.70
CA GLY A 14 -32.52 -58.09 -11.29
C GLY A 14 -31.04 -58.11 -10.85
N ASP A 15 -30.10 -58.33 -11.80
CA ASP A 15 -28.67 -58.37 -11.47
C ASP A 15 -28.00 -56.97 -11.42
N LEU A 16 -28.69 -55.94 -11.89
CA LEU A 16 -28.20 -54.53 -11.91
C LEU A 16 -28.56 -53.74 -10.64
N VAL A 17 -29.60 -54.12 -9.93
CA VAL A 17 -30.11 -53.39 -8.76
C VAL A 17 -29.08 -53.36 -7.61
N PRO A 18 -28.39 -54.43 -7.21
CA PRO A 18 -27.38 -54.40 -6.15
C PRO A 18 -26.14 -53.60 -6.54
N LEU A 19 -25.78 -53.56 -7.86
CA LEU A 19 -24.62 -52.80 -8.33
C LEU A 19 -24.90 -51.28 -8.35
N LEU A 20 -26.11 -50.87 -8.71
CA LEU A 20 -26.55 -49.48 -8.65
C LEU A 20 -26.69 -49.01 -7.18
N ALA A 21 -27.22 -49.83 -6.30
CA ALA A 21 -27.33 -49.52 -4.86
C ALA A 21 -25.92 -49.33 -4.22
N ALA A 22 -24.96 -50.20 -4.57
CA ALA A 22 -23.58 -50.08 -4.08
C ALA A 22 -22.86 -48.84 -4.63
N LEU A 23 -23.09 -48.47 -5.90
CA LEU A 23 -22.52 -47.26 -6.49
C LEU A 23 -23.14 -45.97 -5.91
N VAL A 24 -24.44 -45.96 -5.66
CA VAL A 24 -25.12 -44.83 -5.00
C VAL A 24 -24.67 -44.67 -3.54
N THR A 25 -24.50 -45.79 -2.81
CA THR A 25 -24.03 -45.74 -1.42
C THR A 25 -22.54 -45.31 -1.38
N ALA A 26 -21.70 -45.76 -2.32
CA ALA A 26 -20.31 -45.31 -2.41
C ALA A 26 -20.21 -43.83 -2.79
N ALA A 27 -21.05 -43.35 -3.72
CA ALA A 27 -21.10 -41.93 -4.09
C ALA A 27 -21.59 -41.07 -2.93
N VAL A 28 -22.61 -41.50 -2.18
CA VAL A 28 -23.11 -40.79 -0.98
C VAL A 28 -22.06 -40.77 0.14
N VAL A 29 -21.33 -41.89 0.35
CA VAL A 29 -20.25 -41.93 1.36
C VAL A 29 -19.07 -41.05 0.94
N VAL A 30 -18.73 -40.99 -0.35
CA VAL A 30 -17.69 -40.08 -0.86
C VAL A 30 -18.13 -38.63 -0.78
N VAL A 31 -19.38 -38.28 -1.13
CA VAL A 31 -19.90 -36.92 -1.00
C VAL A 31 -20.05 -36.52 0.47
N VAL A 32 -20.55 -37.39 1.35
CA VAL A 32 -20.62 -37.12 2.79
C VAL A 32 -19.22 -37.11 3.41
N GLY A 33 -18.29 -37.97 2.96
CA GLY A 33 -16.88 -37.96 3.39
C GLY A 33 -16.15 -36.69 2.93
N LEU A 34 -16.41 -36.18 1.74
CA LEU A 34 -15.90 -34.90 1.26
C LEU A 34 -16.54 -33.70 1.99
N PHE A 35 -17.81 -33.81 2.39
CA PHE A 35 -18.47 -32.76 3.21
C PHE A 35 -18.02 -32.80 4.67
N VAL A 36 -17.62 -33.95 5.23
CA VAL A 36 -17.11 -34.09 6.60
C VAL A 36 -15.61 -33.79 6.67
N LEU A 37 -14.86 -33.93 5.56
CA LEU A 37 -13.46 -33.50 5.45
C LEU A 37 -13.30 -32.02 5.06
N GLY A 38 -14.39 -31.34 4.70
CA GLY A 38 -14.43 -29.92 4.32
C GLY A 38 -15.11 -28.98 5.32
N SER A 39 -15.49 -29.47 6.51
CA SER A 39 -16.05 -28.60 7.56
C SER A 39 -15.10 -28.55 8.78
N GLY A 40 -13.92 -27.99 8.59
CA GLY A 40 -13.29 -27.24 9.67
C GLY A 40 -14.28 -26.12 10.05
N SER A 41 -14.53 -25.85 11.33
CA SER A 41 -15.33 -24.68 11.69
C SER A 41 -14.58 -23.42 11.23
N ASP A 42 -15.31 -22.33 11.00
CA ASP A 42 -14.68 -21.03 10.69
C ASP A 42 -13.61 -20.68 11.75
N ALA A 43 -13.85 -21.03 13.01
CA ALA A 43 -12.89 -20.88 14.08
C ALA A 43 -11.61 -21.72 13.90
N ASP A 44 -11.70 -22.97 13.39
CA ASP A 44 -10.52 -23.79 13.12
C ASP A 44 -9.70 -23.21 11.96
N ALA A 45 -10.38 -22.71 10.92
CA ALA A 45 -9.72 -22.04 9.80
C ALA A 45 -9.00 -20.77 10.26
N ARG A 46 -9.63 -19.92 11.07
CA ARG A 46 -9.00 -18.71 11.63
C ARG A 46 -7.78 -19.05 12.49
N ALA A 47 -7.86 -20.03 13.37
CA ALA A 47 -6.73 -20.45 14.19
C ALA A 47 -5.53 -20.93 13.34
N MET A 48 -5.79 -21.52 12.16
CA MET A 48 -4.72 -21.87 11.22
C MET A 48 -4.10 -20.61 10.59
N LEU A 49 -4.92 -19.64 10.15
CA LEU A 49 -4.44 -18.39 9.56
C LEU A 49 -3.62 -17.56 10.56
N GLU A 50 -4.04 -17.54 11.83
CA GLU A 50 -3.30 -16.90 12.92
C GLU A 50 -1.96 -17.60 13.18
N ALA A 51 -1.95 -18.93 13.16
CA ALA A 51 -0.71 -19.71 13.31
C ALA A 51 0.26 -19.52 12.12
N GLU A 52 -0.26 -19.34 10.90
CA GLU A 52 0.55 -19.00 9.73
C GLU A 52 1.13 -17.59 9.82
N PHE A 53 0.42 -16.69 10.50
CA PHE A 53 0.88 -15.32 10.71
C PHE A 53 1.96 -15.22 11.78
N ASP A 54 2.07 -16.17 12.71
CA ASP A 54 3.04 -16.12 13.81
C ASP A 54 4.48 -15.97 13.26
N GLY A 55 5.07 -14.82 13.50
CA GLY A 55 6.38 -14.45 12.96
C GLY A 55 6.38 -13.93 11.50
N ALA A 56 5.24 -13.75 10.85
CA ALA A 56 5.14 -13.21 9.50
C ALA A 56 5.60 -11.75 9.39
N TYR A 57 5.37 -10.96 10.43
CA TYR A 57 6.03 -9.67 10.55
C TYR A 57 7.44 -9.86 11.10
N PRO A 58 8.39 -9.01 10.68
CA PRO A 58 9.69 -8.98 11.31
C PRO A 58 9.53 -8.80 12.81
N ALA A 59 10.29 -9.54 13.61
CA ALA A 59 10.37 -9.28 15.04
C ALA A 59 10.77 -7.82 15.24
N PHE A 60 10.21 -7.17 16.29
CA PHE A 60 10.65 -5.83 16.63
C PHE A 60 12.18 -5.82 16.77
N PRO A 61 12.89 -4.92 16.06
CA PRO A 61 14.34 -4.92 16.09
C PRO A 61 14.82 -4.62 17.50
N THR A 62 15.91 -5.28 17.90
CA THR A 62 16.62 -4.87 19.11
C THR A 62 17.12 -3.44 18.92
N PRO A 63 16.73 -2.48 19.79
CA PRO A 63 17.20 -1.11 19.65
C PRO A 63 18.73 -1.05 19.59
N SER A 64 19.28 -0.38 18.58
CA SER A 64 20.73 -0.21 18.40
C SER A 64 21.33 0.72 19.44
N GLY A 65 20.50 1.60 19.99
CA GLY A 65 20.90 2.72 20.84
C GLY A 65 21.31 3.98 20.05
N ASN A 66 21.32 3.91 18.72
CA ASN A 66 21.54 5.08 17.88
C ASN A 66 20.22 5.88 17.76
N VAL A 67 20.37 7.21 17.67
CA VAL A 67 19.25 8.11 17.40
C VAL A 67 19.62 8.91 16.15
N VAL A 68 18.80 8.78 15.12
CA VAL A 68 18.83 9.66 13.95
C VAL A 68 17.91 10.83 14.24
N GLU A 69 18.48 11.96 14.57
CA GLU A 69 17.75 13.17 14.96
C GLU A 69 17.80 14.20 13.83
N VAL A 70 16.62 14.73 13.46
CA VAL A 70 16.46 15.73 12.41
C VAL A 70 15.58 16.87 12.89
N ASP A 71 15.93 18.09 12.45
CA ASP A 71 15.09 19.27 12.65
C ASP A 71 14.36 19.57 11.35
N VAL A 72 13.03 19.62 11.38
CA VAL A 72 12.17 19.88 10.22
C VAL A 72 11.20 21.00 10.50
N SER A 73 11.17 22.01 9.65
CA SER A 73 10.16 23.04 9.67
C SER A 73 9.25 22.96 8.45
N ALA A 74 7.94 23.17 8.64
CA ALA A 74 7.01 23.40 7.56
C ALA A 74 6.81 24.90 7.40
N ALA A 75 7.14 25.46 6.24
CA ALA A 75 7.09 26.90 5.97
C ALA A 75 6.69 27.19 4.52
N PRO A 76 6.15 28.42 4.25
CA PRO A 76 6.01 28.91 2.87
C PRO A 76 7.39 29.01 2.20
N ALA A 77 7.46 28.54 0.93
CA ALA A 77 8.67 28.59 0.11
C ALA A 77 8.31 28.94 -1.35
N THR A 78 9.35 29.14 -2.15
CA THR A 78 9.22 29.34 -3.61
C THR A 78 10.13 28.35 -4.31
N ILE A 79 9.58 27.59 -5.24
CA ILE A 79 10.32 26.63 -6.08
C ILE A 79 9.97 26.87 -7.57
N GLU A 80 10.74 26.29 -8.47
CA GLU A 80 10.37 26.19 -9.88
C GLU A 80 9.88 24.76 -10.15
N VAL A 81 8.57 24.57 -10.39
CA VAL A 81 8.00 23.31 -10.88
C VAL A 81 8.08 23.25 -12.41
N VAL A 82 7.94 24.41 -13.05
CA VAL A 82 8.10 24.61 -14.50
C VAL A 82 9.22 25.61 -14.69
N GLU A 83 10.16 25.31 -15.57
CA GLU A 83 11.34 26.15 -15.82
C GLU A 83 10.96 27.61 -16.06
N GLY A 84 11.56 28.52 -15.28
CA GLY A 84 11.35 29.96 -15.35
C GLY A 84 10.05 30.48 -14.73
N LEU A 85 9.26 29.61 -14.04
CA LEU A 85 8.04 30.03 -13.35
C LEU A 85 8.13 29.75 -11.85
N ASP A 86 8.03 30.81 -11.05
CA ASP A 86 7.98 30.73 -9.58
C ASP A 86 6.66 30.15 -9.11
N THR A 87 6.71 29.03 -8.37
CA THR A 87 5.57 28.40 -7.69
C THR A 87 5.67 28.62 -6.18
N GLN A 88 4.65 29.24 -5.59
CA GLN A 88 4.54 29.41 -4.15
C GLN A 88 4.02 28.12 -3.53
N VAL A 89 4.82 27.48 -2.69
CA VAL A 89 4.54 26.20 -2.04
C VAL A 89 4.57 26.31 -0.52
N TRP A 90 4.17 25.24 0.15
CA TRP A 90 4.51 24.95 1.53
C TRP A 90 5.47 23.77 1.53
N ALA A 91 6.59 23.90 2.21
CA ALA A 91 7.66 22.94 2.08
C ALA A 91 8.24 22.54 3.43
N PHE A 92 8.68 21.30 3.51
CA PHE A 92 9.55 20.87 4.61
C PHE A 92 10.98 21.33 4.32
N ASN A 93 11.55 22.10 5.24
CA ASN A 93 12.89 22.71 5.11
C ASN A 93 13.13 23.45 3.78
N GLY A 94 12.06 24.01 3.18
CA GLY A 94 12.15 24.83 1.97
C GLY A 94 12.32 24.08 0.65
N VAL A 95 12.19 22.75 0.63
CA VAL A 95 12.31 21.91 -0.58
C VAL A 95 11.07 21.03 -0.78
N VAL A 96 10.74 20.74 -2.04
CA VAL A 96 9.66 19.82 -2.44
C VAL A 96 10.19 18.88 -3.55
N PRO A 97 10.07 17.57 -3.38
CA PRO A 97 9.67 16.85 -2.15
C PRO A 97 10.55 17.24 -0.95
N GLY A 98 10.02 17.09 0.26
CA GLY A 98 10.82 17.16 1.49
C GLY A 98 11.97 16.15 1.48
N GLU A 99 12.98 16.37 2.29
CA GLU A 99 14.18 15.54 2.35
C GLU A 99 13.87 14.05 2.55
N VAL A 100 14.69 13.20 1.93
CA VAL A 100 14.66 11.76 2.18
C VAL A 100 15.41 11.50 3.49
N HIS A 101 14.68 11.16 4.53
CA HIS A 101 15.29 10.71 5.79
C HIS A 101 15.61 9.22 5.69
N ARG A 102 16.84 8.85 6.10
CA ARG A 102 17.29 7.45 6.13
C ARG A 102 17.62 7.05 7.56
N VAL A 103 17.13 5.89 7.97
CA VAL A 103 17.35 5.31 9.28
C VAL A 103 17.58 3.81 9.11
N THR A 104 18.52 3.24 9.86
CA THR A 104 18.75 1.79 9.81
C THR A 104 17.81 1.07 10.78
N LEU A 105 17.32 -0.09 10.39
CA LEU A 105 16.45 -0.92 11.22
C LEU A 105 17.08 -1.13 12.62
N GLY A 106 16.33 -0.79 13.66
CA GLY A 106 16.77 -0.80 15.06
C GLY A 106 17.23 0.56 15.59
N ASP A 107 17.49 1.55 14.75
CA ASP A 107 17.76 2.91 15.19
C ASP A 107 16.45 3.62 15.58
N THR A 108 16.54 4.56 16.51
CA THR A 108 15.43 5.46 16.84
C THR A 108 15.46 6.64 15.90
N PHE A 109 14.35 6.90 15.22
CA PHE A 109 14.13 8.13 14.46
C PHE A 109 13.49 9.19 15.34
N ARG A 110 14.06 10.40 15.36
CA ARG A 110 13.52 11.55 16.08
C ARG A 110 13.44 12.75 15.15
N MET A 111 12.24 13.27 14.93
CA MET A 111 12.02 14.51 14.20
C MET A 111 11.52 15.61 15.16
N ASN A 112 12.32 16.65 15.33
CA ASN A 112 11.92 17.87 16.00
C ASN A 112 11.19 18.75 14.97
N PHE A 113 9.89 18.64 14.94
CA PHE A 113 9.06 19.36 13.97
C PHE A 113 8.64 20.73 14.48
N ARG A 114 8.69 21.76 13.60
CA ARG A 114 8.22 23.11 13.86
C ARG A 114 7.25 23.57 12.78
N ASN A 115 6.08 24.04 13.18
CA ASN A 115 5.11 24.63 12.28
C ASN A 115 5.38 26.14 12.11
N GLU A 116 5.89 26.54 10.94
CA GLU A 116 6.10 27.93 10.53
C GLU A 116 5.09 28.35 9.42
N LEU A 117 4.05 27.53 9.19
CA LEU A 117 2.95 27.86 8.30
C LEU A 117 1.99 28.88 8.96
N PRO A 118 1.16 29.57 8.16
CA PRO A 118 0.09 30.42 8.69
C PRO A 118 -1.12 29.65 9.22
N VAL A 119 -1.12 28.33 9.13
CA VAL A 119 -2.21 27.42 9.52
C VAL A 119 -1.68 26.27 10.36
N GLU A 120 -2.57 25.57 11.04
CA GLU A 120 -2.23 24.34 11.76
C GLU A 120 -1.86 23.19 10.83
N THR A 121 -1.04 22.26 11.31
CA THR A 121 -0.61 21.07 10.57
C THR A 121 -0.29 19.90 11.51
N THR A 122 -0.05 18.71 10.95
CA THR A 122 0.57 17.56 11.62
C THR A 122 1.47 16.84 10.61
N VAL A 123 2.23 15.86 11.08
CA VAL A 123 2.96 14.93 10.20
C VAL A 123 2.45 13.51 10.47
N HIS A 124 1.90 12.86 9.44
CA HIS A 124 1.56 11.44 9.44
C HIS A 124 2.69 10.63 8.79
N TRP A 125 2.96 9.45 9.34
CA TRP A 125 3.99 8.51 8.89
C TRP A 125 3.35 7.37 8.13
N HIS A 126 3.01 7.62 6.87
CA HIS A 126 2.26 6.71 6.04
C HIS A 126 2.98 5.37 5.85
N GLY A 127 2.34 4.30 6.29
CA GLY A 127 2.82 2.93 6.21
C GLY A 127 3.79 2.51 7.31
N VAL A 128 4.25 3.41 8.18
CA VAL A 128 5.10 3.04 9.32
C VAL A 128 4.22 2.57 10.48
N ARG A 129 4.52 1.41 11.06
CA ARG A 129 3.91 0.98 12.32
C ARG A 129 4.53 1.78 13.48
N VAL A 130 3.99 2.96 13.71
CA VAL A 130 4.42 3.84 14.80
C VAL A 130 3.59 3.59 16.06
N PRO A 131 4.07 3.97 17.27
CA PRO A 131 3.17 4.11 18.41
C PRO A 131 1.99 5.03 18.05
N ASN A 132 0.76 4.65 18.39
CA ASN A 132 -0.45 5.38 17.96
C ASN A 132 -0.40 6.89 18.25
N ALA A 133 0.24 7.30 19.36
CA ALA A 133 0.44 8.72 19.70
C ALA A 133 1.37 9.48 18.72
N MET A 134 2.06 8.79 17.81
CA MET A 134 2.96 9.37 16.79
C MET A 134 2.37 9.34 15.39
N ASP A 135 1.13 8.83 15.22
CA ASP A 135 0.48 8.63 13.93
C ASP A 135 0.12 9.95 13.19
N GLY A 136 -0.01 11.05 13.91
CA GLY A 136 -0.20 12.37 13.29
C GLY A 136 -1.63 12.72 12.88
N VAL A 137 -2.66 11.96 13.30
CA VAL A 137 -4.05 12.27 12.98
C VAL A 137 -4.61 13.32 13.96
N PRO A 138 -4.98 14.52 13.45
CA PRO A 138 -5.38 15.63 14.31
C PRO A 138 -6.67 15.33 15.06
N GLY A 139 -6.66 15.60 16.38
CA GLY A 139 -7.82 15.41 17.24
C GLY A 139 -8.13 13.96 17.62
N ILE A 140 -7.40 13.00 17.09
CA ILE A 140 -7.49 11.56 17.42
C ILE A 140 -6.22 11.10 18.14
N THR A 141 -5.07 11.10 17.45
CA THR A 141 -3.81 10.62 18.01
C THR A 141 -2.97 11.74 18.63
N GLN A 142 -3.17 12.99 18.18
CA GLN A 142 -2.54 14.17 18.72
C GLN A 142 -3.38 15.44 18.44
N PRO A 143 -3.17 16.54 19.15
CA PRO A 143 -3.66 17.86 18.73
C PRO A 143 -2.95 18.31 17.45
N ALA A 144 -3.64 19.12 16.61
CA ALA A 144 -2.98 19.81 15.51
C ALA A 144 -1.96 20.83 16.04
N ILE A 145 -0.80 20.90 15.41
CA ILE A 145 0.33 21.76 15.77
C ILE A 145 0.03 23.16 15.22
N GLN A 146 -0.17 24.14 16.10
CA GLN A 146 -0.55 25.50 15.72
C GLN A 146 0.64 26.27 15.11
N PRO A 147 0.39 27.37 14.35
CA PRO A 147 1.46 28.23 13.87
C PRO A 147 2.41 28.66 14.97
N GLY A 148 3.71 28.41 14.78
CA GLY A 148 4.77 28.71 15.74
C GLY A 148 4.99 27.67 16.82
N GLU A 149 4.16 26.61 16.90
CA GLU A 149 4.36 25.50 17.82
C GLU A 149 5.30 24.43 17.24
N SER A 150 5.73 23.54 18.12
CA SER A 150 6.60 22.40 17.77
C SER A 150 6.05 21.10 18.36
N PHE A 151 6.40 19.99 17.73
CA PHE A 151 6.10 18.64 18.21
C PHE A 151 7.32 17.72 17.91
N THR A 152 7.63 16.82 18.81
CA THR A 152 8.69 15.82 18.57
C THR A 152 8.08 14.48 18.28
N TYR A 153 8.28 13.97 17.07
CA TYR A 153 7.98 12.59 16.69
C TYR A 153 9.18 11.72 17.01
N GLU A 154 8.98 10.65 17.78
CA GLU A 154 10.05 9.74 18.16
C GLU A 154 9.55 8.29 18.16
N PHE A 155 10.18 7.45 17.36
CA PHE A 155 9.85 6.02 17.26
C PHE A 155 11.04 5.22 16.71
N THR A 156 11.04 3.91 16.97
CA THR A 156 11.94 2.96 16.31
C THR A 156 11.10 2.18 15.30
N PRO A 157 11.26 2.44 13.98
CA PRO A 157 10.46 1.76 12.97
C PRO A 157 10.75 0.25 13.01
N PRO A 158 9.72 -0.61 13.04
CA PRO A 158 9.91 -2.05 13.17
C PRO A 158 10.20 -2.74 11.83
N ASP A 159 9.93 -2.10 10.71
CA ASP A 159 10.01 -2.67 9.38
C ASP A 159 11.02 -1.91 8.51
N ALA A 160 11.88 -2.63 7.80
CA ALA A 160 12.71 -2.04 6.75
C ALA A 160 11.87 -1.82 5.49
N GLY A 161 12.00 -0.66 4.83
CA GLY A 161 11.22 -0.39 3.63
C GLY A 161 11.19 1.08 3.21
N THR A 162 10.29 1.37 2.28
CA THR A 162 10.04 2.70 1.73
C THR A 162 8.71 3.21 2.23
N PHE A 163 8.77 4.29 3.00
CA PHE A 163 7.62 4.95 3.61
C PHE A 163 7.60 6.41 3.21
N PHE A 164 6.47 7.10 3.43
CA PHE A 164 6.49 8.53 3.23
C PHE A 164 5.78 9.26 4.38
N TYR A 165 6.07 10.54 4.54
CA TYR A 165 5.43 11.37 5.54
C TYR A 165 4.77 12.55 4.86
N HIS A 166 3.60 12.94 5.36
CA HIS A 166 2.84 14.04 4.80
C HIS A 166 1.91 14.69 5.84
N SER A 167 1.38 15.86 5.52
CA SER A 167 0.39 16.53 6.39
C SER A 167 -0.92 15.76 6.42
N HIS A 168 -1.53 15.66 7.60
CA HIS A 168 -2.87 15.08 7.79
C HIS A 168 -3.93 16.14 8.21
N VAL A 169 -3.61 17.43 8.15
CA VAL A 169 -4.55 18.55 8.33
C VAL A 169 -4.87 19.17 6.98
N ASN A 170 -6.16 19.27 6.62
CA ASN A 170 -6.57 19.79 5.29
C ASN A 170 -5.68 19.25 4.16
N SER A 171 -5.55 17.92 4.14
CA SER A 171 -4.51 17.21 3.38
C SER A 171 -4.56 17.52 1.89
N THR A 172 -5.75 17.75 1.30
CA THR A 172 -5.90 18.14 -0.11
C THR A 172 -5.08 19.39 -0.43
N GLU A 173 -5.17 20.44 0.40
CA GLU A 173 -4.40 21.66 0.19
C GLU A 173 -2.94 21.47 0.60
N GLN A 174 -2.69 20.90 1.76
CA GLN A 174 -1.35 20.86 2.34
C GLN A 174 -0.41 19.93 1.57
N VAL A 175 -0.89 18.80 1.08
CA VAL A 175 -0.11 17.91 0.23
C VAL A 175 0.08 18.51 -1.16
N GLU A 176 -0.98 19.01 -1.82
CA GLU A 176 -0.86 19.71 -3.11
C GLU A 176 0.12 20.89 -3.08
N ARG A 177 0.28 21.54 -1.91
CA ARG A 177 1.26 22.59 -1.73
C ARG A 177 2.70 22.09 -1.50
N GLY A 178 2.92 20.77 -1.32
CA GLY A 178 4.24 20.18 -1.21
C GLY A 178 4.62 19.66 0.19
N LEU A 179 3.69 19.55 1.14
CA LEU A 179 3.99 19.00 2.48
C LEU A 179 4.03 17.48 2.48
N TYR A 180 5.00 16.91 1.82
CA TYR A 180 5.31 15.48 1.80
C TYR A 180 6.81 15.22 1.62
N GLY A 181 7.29 14.07 2.07
CA GLY A 181 8.67 13.60 1.91
C GLY A 181 8.78 12.11 2.18
N THR A 182 9.95 11.54 2.10
CA THR A 182 10.17 10.09 2.18
C THR A 182 10.99 9.70 3.41
N LEU A 183 10.55 8.63 4.11
CA LEU A 183 11.33 7.93 5.11
C LEU A 183 11.75 6.57 4.55
N VAL A 184 13.03 6.31 4.49
CA VAL A 184 13.60 5.01 4.13
C VAL A 184 14.15 4.37 5.40
N VAL A 185 13.61 3.21 5.74
CA VAL A 185 14.18 2.35 6.79
C VAL A 185 15.06 1.32 6.09
N GLU A 186 16.37 1.44 6.28
CA GLU A 186 17.33 0.57 5.64
C GLU A 186 17.44 -0.77 6.39
N ASP A 187 17.67 -1.84 5.65
CA ASP A 187 17.95 -3.15 6.24
C ASP A 187 19.19 -3.05 7.14
N ALA A 188 19.22 -3.85 8.20
CA ALA A 188 20.38 -3.88 9.11
C ALA A 188 21.68 -4.36 8.43
N GLU A 189 21.55 -5.11 7.33
CA GLU A 189 22.65 -5.53 6.48
C GLU A 189 22.48 -4.96 5.06
N SER A 190 23.59 -4.54 4.45
CA SER A 190 23.56 -4.03 3.08
C SER A 190 23.10 -5.11 2.10
N VAL A 191 22.13 -4.76 1.26
CA VAL A 191 21.56 -5.65 0.23
C VAL A 191 22.33 -5.62 -1.11
N GLY A 192 23.41 -4.86 -1.21
CA GLY A 192 24.36 -4.92 -2.32
C GLY A 192 23.94 -4.19 -3.59
N TYR A 193 23.00 -3.24 -3.54
CA TYR A 193 22.73 -2.36 -4.67
C TYR A 193 23.87 -1.38 -4.92
N SER A 194 24.18 -1.11 -6.19
CA SER A 194 25.13 -0.06 -6.58
C SER A 194 24.53 1.34 -6.33
N GLN A 195 23.24 1.47 -6.55
CA GLN A 195 22.45 2.67 -6.27
C GLN A 195 21.10 2.29 -5.65
N ASP A 196 20.65 3.10 -4.71
CA ASP A 196 19.34 3.01 -4.05
C ASP A 196 18.70 4.41 -4.10
N VAL A 197 17.77 4.58 -5.03
CA VAL A 197 17.26 5.89 -5.46
C VAL A 197 15.76 6.00 -5.18
N VAL A 198 15.37 7.05 -4.46
CA VAL A 198 13.96 7.40 -4.23
C VAL A 198 13.44 8.19 -5.42
N MET A 199 12.27 7.81 -5.92
CA MET A 199 11.54 8.42 -7.03
C MET A 199 10.16 8.87 -6.54
N VAL A 200 10.06 10.08 -6.02
CA VAL A 200 8.78 10.65 -5.56
C VAL A 200 8.05 11.20 -6.77
N MET A 201 6.94 10.57 -7.12
CA MET A 201 6.06 10.99 -8.21
C MET A 201 4.96 11.90 -7.67
N ASP A 202 4.75 13.01 -8.35
CA ASP A 202 3.69 13.95 -8.03
C ASP A 202 3.13 14.58 -9.30
N ASP A 203 1.94 15.19 -9.21
CA ASP A 203 1.34 15.96 -10.30
C ASP A 203 0.75 17.27 -9.79
N TRP A 204 1.05 18.35 -10.49
CA TRP A 204 0.73 19.71 -10.10
C TRP A 204 -0.39 20.30 -10.94
N SER A 205 -1.40 20.86 -10.29
CA SER A 205 -2.42 21.67 -10.94
C SER A 205 -2.02 23.15 -10.89
N LEU A 206 -1.38 23.59 -11.98
CA LEU A 206 -0.83 24.93 -12.09
C LEU A 206 -1.64 25.83 -13.03
N THR A 207 -1.73 27.10 -12.69
CA THR A 207 -2.19 28.15 -13.62
C THR A 207 -1.14 28.41 -14.70
N PRO A 208 -1.49 29.10 -15.79
CA PRO A 208 -0.51 29.43 -16.83
C PRO A 208 0.65 30.33 -16.36
N THR A 209 0.58 30.89 -15.14
CA THR A 209 1.63 31.72 -14.53
C THR A 209 2.50 30.97 -13.55
N GLY A 210 2.35 29.64 -13.43
CA GLY A 210 3.10 28.80 -12.51
C GLY A 210 2.55 28.75 -11.08
N ALA A 211 1.49 29.49 -10.76
CA ALA A 211 0.88 29.42 -9.45
C ALA A 211 0.02 28.15 -9.29
N ILE A 212 0.01 27.56 -8.08
CA ILE A 212 -0.91 26.45 -7.75
C ILE A 212 -2.35 26.97 -7.91
N ASP A 213 -3.20 26.20 -8.60
CA ASP A 213 -4.63 26.46 -8.62
C ASP A 213 -5.21 26.23 -7.21
N THR A 214 -5.76 27.25 -6.61
CA THR A 214 -6.23 27.23 -5.21
C THR A 214 -7.71 26.85 -5.05
N ASP A 215 -8.36 26.38 -6.12
CA ASP A 215 -9.74 25.86 -6.04
C ASP A 215 -9.76 24.43 -5.48
N PHE A 216 -9.20 24.28 -4.26
CA PHE A 216 -9.15 22.99 -3.56
C PHE A 216 -10.55 22.51 -3.17
N ASN A 217 -10.75 21.19 -3.22
CA ASN A 217 -12.02 20.56 -2.87
C ASN A 217 -13.24 21.09 -3.65
N ASN A 218 -13.06 21.58 -4.87
CA ASN A 218 -14.19 21.97 -5.70
C ASN A 218 -15.13 20.77 -5.95
N PRO A 219 -16.44 21.01 -6.17
CA PRO A 219 -17.43 19.94 -6.27
C PRO A 219 -17.15 18.92 -7.41
N THR A 220 -16.45 19.34 -8.46
CA THR A 220 -16.10 18.45 -9.58
C THR A 220 -15.04 17.46 -9.11
N ASP A 221 -13.94 17.92 -8.55
CA ASP A 221 -12.84 17.07 -8.09
C ASP A 221 -13.33 16.12 -6.99
N VAL A 222 -14.06 16.65 -5.99
CA VAL A 222 -14.66 15.84 -4.92
C VAL A 222 -15.59 14.74 -5.47
N SER A 223 -16.37 15.00 -6.52
CA SER A 223 -17.33 14.02 -7.04
C SER A 223 -16.77 13.13 -8.17
N HIS A 224 -15.52 13.35 -8.59
CA HIS A 224 -14.87 12.56 -9.65
C HIS A 224 -13.72 11.73 -9.06
N ASN A 225 -12.61 11.63 -9.76
CA ASN A 225 -11.42 10.90 -9.29
C ASN A 225 -10.38 11.85 -8.70
N GLY A 226 -10.84 12.88 -8.00
CA GLY A 226 -9.98 13.90 -7.42
C GLY A 226 -9.37 14.84 -8.46
N ARG A 227 -8.42 15.62 -8.00
CA ARG A 227 -7.70 16.65 -8.74
C ARG A 227 -6.47 16.04 -9.42
N TRP A 228 -6.44 16.06 -10.75
CA TRP A 228 -5.29 15.64 -11.52
C TRP A 228 -4.59 16.85 -12.15
N GLY A 229 -3.33 17.00 -11.81
CA GLY A 229 -2.49 18.07 -12.33
C GLY A 229 -2.11 17.87 -13.81
N SER A 230 -1.67 18.94 -14.43
CA SER A 230 -1.20 18.93 -15.83
C SER A 230 0.31 18.76 -15.96
N VAL A 231 1.06 18.99 -14.89
CA VAL A 231 2.52 18.84 -14.82
C VAL A 231 2.84 17.67 -13.91
N ILE A 232 3.48 16.63 -14.44
CA ILE A 232 3.92 15.47 -13.65
C ILE A 232 5.41 15.64 -13.37
N THR A 233 5.81 15.44 -12.13
CA THR A 233 7.20 15.53 -11.70
C THR A 233 7.67 14.25 -11.04
N VAL A 234 8.98 13.98 -11.11
CA VAL A 234 9.67 13.00 -10.29
C VAL A 234 10.77 13.73 -9.54
N ASN A 235 10.73 13.67 -8.20
CA ASN A 235 11.63 14.42 -7.33
C ASN A 235 11.61 15.94 -7.58
N GLY A 236 10.45 16.49 -7.96
CA GLY A 236 10.27 17.90 -8.28
C GLY A 236 10.67 18.32 -9.71
N GLU A 237 11.18 17.40 -10.53
CA GLU A 237 11.63 17.65 -11.90
C GLU A 237 10.64 17.06 -12.91
N ASP A 238 10.27 17.82 -13.94
CA ASP A 238 9.40 17.38 -15.04
C ASP A 238 10.14 16.56 -16.11
N GLU A 239 11.47 16.59 -16.12
CA GLU A 239 12.36 15.79 -16.97
C GLU A 239 13.41 15.04 -16.13
N ALA A 240 12.98 14.22 -15.18
CA ALA A 240 13.88 13.50 -14.30
C ALA A 240 14.82 12.55 -15.05
N GLN A 241 16.07 12.49 -14.60
CA GLN A 241 17.10 11.64 -15.19
C GLN A 241 17.79 10.78 -14.15
N LEU A 242 17.97 9.49 -14.48
CA LEU A 242 18.82 8.55 -13.76
C LEU A 242 20.04 8.23 -14.61
N THR A 243 21.24 8.37 -14.04
CA THR A 243 22.48 7.94 -14.70
C THR A 243 22.99 6.68 -14.01
N ALA A 244 23.34 5.66 -14.79
CA ALA A 244 23.88 4.41 -14.32
C ALA A 244 24.97 3.88 -15.27
N ARG A 245 25.74 2.88 -14.83
CA ARG A 245 26.77 2.22 -15.65
C ARG A 245 26.24 0.89 -16.20
N PRO A 246 26.78 0.40 -17.32
CA PRO A 246 26.46 -0.95 -17.80
C PRO A 246 26.70 -2.02 -16.73
N GLY A 247 25.72 -2.93 -16.53
CA GLY A 247 25.75 -3.97 -15.53
C GLY A 247 25.42 -3.53 -14.10
N GLU A 248 25.20 -2.26 -13.86
CA GLU A 248 24.80 -1.77 -12.52
C GLU A 248 23.45 -2.32 -12.10
N ARG A 249 23.35 -2.71 -10.82
CA ARG A 249 22.08 -3.10 -10.19
C ARG A 249 21.59 -1.98 -9.31
N VAL A 250 20.38 -1.50 -9.61
CA VAL A 250 19.79 -0.32 -9.00
C VAL A 250 18.47 -0.68 -8.34
N ARG A 251 18.24 -0.18 -7.11
CA ARG A 251 16.94 -0.16 -6.47
C ARG A 251 16.28 1.19 -6.73
N LEU A 252 15.09 1.17 -7.31
CA LEU A 252 14.26 2.36 -7.48
C LEU A 252 13.09 2.26 -6.51
N ARG A 253 12.93 3.28 -5.67
CA ARG A 253 11.89 3.37 -4.64
C ARG A 253 10.85 4.38 -5.09
N PHE A 254 9.80 3.91 -5.76
CA PHE A 254 8.71 4.77 -6.21
C PHE A 254 7.75 5.07 -5.06
N VAL A 255 7.46 6.36 -4.88
CA VAL A 255 6.48 6.88 -3.92
C VAL A 255 5.48 7.73 -4.71
N ASN A 256 4.19 7.43 -4.61
CA ASN A 256 3.16 8.26 -5.22
C ASN A 256 2.63 9.27 -4.19
N ALA A 257 3.10 10.50 -4.27
CA ALA A 257 2.71 11.61 -3.40
C ALA A 257 1.55 12.45 -3.96
N SER A 258 1.06 12.15 -5.18
CA SER A 258 -0.07 12.87 -5.77
C SER A 258 -1.33 12.79 -4.92
N VAL A 259 -2.08 13.88 -4.86
CA VAL A 259 -3.34 13.94 -4.08
C VAL A 259 -4.42 12.99 -4.59
N ALA A 260 -4.37 12.63 -5.90
CA ALA A 260 -5.42 11.81 -6.51
C ALA A 260 -4.97 10.92 -7.67
N ARG A 261 -3.88 11.23 -8.37
CA ARG A 261 -3.49 10.53 -9.60
C ARG A 261 -2.83 9.18 -9.34
N PRO A 262 -3.35 8.04 -9.86
CA PRO A 262 -2.60 6.80 -9.92
C PRO A 262 -1.62 6.80 -11.10
N TYR A 263 -0.55 6.04 -11.00
CA TYR A 263 0.44 5.81 -12.06
C TYR A 263 0.52 4.33 -12.40
N ALA A 264 0.61 3.99 -13.69
CA ALA A 264 0.95 2.65 -14.15
C ALA A 264 2.35 2.70 -14.77
N LEU A 265 3.32 2.06 -14.11
CA LEU A 265 4.69 2.07 -14.56
C LEU A 265 4.90 1.09 -15.71
N ARG A 266 5.59 1.54 -16.77
CA ARG A 266 6.07 0.69 -17.84
C ARG A 266 7.56 0.91 -18.06
N PHE A 267 8.31 -0.19 -17.97
CA PHE A 267 9.74 -0.22 -18.20
C PHE A 267 10.01 -0.64 -19.64
N VAL A 268 10.38 0.31 -20.49
CA VAL A 268 10.55 0.06 -21.92
C VAL A 268 11.74 -0.87 -22.19
N ASN A 269 12.77 -0.82 -21.36
CA ASN A 269 13.94 -1.70 -21.32
C ASN A 269 14.93 -1.08 -20.29
N PRO A 270 15.65 -1.83 -19.46
CA PRO A 270 15.65 -3.28 -19.26
C PRO A 270 14.46 -3.76 -18.43
N PRO A 271 14.25 -5.08 -18.35
CA PRO A 271 13.21 -5.63 -17.48
C PRO A 271 13.51 -5.33 -16.02
N ALA A 272 12.47 -5.01 -15.28
CA ALA A 272 12.52 -4.64 -13.87
C ALA A 272 11.60 -5.56 -13.05
N GLN A 273 11.88 -5.72 -11.76
CA GLN A 273 11.11 -6.57 -10.87
C GLN A 273 10.63 -5.79 -9.65
N VAL A 274 9.36 -5.92 -9.30
CA VAL A 274 8.83 -5.47 -7.99
C VAL A 274 9.41 -6.38 -6.92
N ILE A 275 10.03 -5.77 -5.91
CA ILE A 275 10.62 -6.45 -4.75
C ILE A 275 9.94 -6.07 -3.43
N ALA A 276 9.26 -4.92 -3.39
CA ALA A 276 8.48 -4.50 -2.23
C ALA A 276 7.24 -3.70 -2.67
N ILE A 277 6.18 -3.79 -1.86
CA ILE A 277 4.94 -3.00 -1.99
C ILE A 277 4.66 -2.39 -0.62
N ASP A 278 4.33 -1.10 -0.60
CA ASP A 278 4.00 -0.34 0.61
C ASP A 278 5.03 -0.51 1.74
N GLY A 279 6.32 -0.57 1.35
CA GLY A 279 7.45 -0.75 2.25
C GLY A 279 7.79 -2.22 2.53
N MET A 280 6.89 -3.16 2.38
CA MET A 280 7.10 -4.56 2.73
C MET A 280 7.59 -5.38 1.52
N TYR A 281 8.64 -6.19 1.72
CA TYR A 281 9.16 -7.08 0.67
C TYR A 281 8.12 -8.11 0.27
N VAL A 282 7.98 -8.35 -1.05
CA VAL A 282 7.07 -9.38 -1.57
C VAL A 282 7.67 -10.78 -1.37
N ARG A 283 6.81 -11.82 -1.28
CA ARG A 283 7.25 -13.22 -1.16
C ARG A 283 8.15 -13.63 -2.32
N GLU A 284 7.75 -13.29 -3.54
CA GLU A 284 8.50 -13.57 -4.75
C GLU A 284 8.55 -12.33 -5.65
N PRO A 285 9.73 -11.89 -6.09
CA PRO A 285 9.83 -10.81 -7.07
C PRO A 285 9.07 -11.12 -8.35
N ARG A 286 8.39 -10.11 -8.91
CA ARG A 286 7.59 -10.23 -10.14
C ARG A 286 7.86 -9.08 -11.09
N SER A 287 7.48 -9.24 -12.38
CA SER A 287 7.63 -8.17 -13.35
C SER A 287 7.04 -6.85 -12.84
N ALA A 288 7.81 -5.78 -12.97
CA ALA A 288 7.36 -4.43 -12.65
C ALA A 288 6.55 -3.78 -13.78
N ASP A 289 6.48 -4.43 -14.96
CA ASP A 289 5.74 -3.89 -16.11
C ASP A 289 4.23 -3.87 -15.81
N ALA A 290 3.59 -2.74 -16.10
CA ALA A 290 2.19 -2.46 -15.77
C ALA A 290 1.89 -2.40 -14.25
N THR A 291 2.89 -2.19 -13.39
CA THR A 291 2.65 -1.99 -11.96
C THR A 291 1.89 -0.71 -11.71
N LEU A 292 0.75 -0.83 -11.03
CA LEU A 292 -0.12 0.27 -10.67
C LEU A 292 0.23 0.78 -9.27
N ILE A 293 0.50 2.08 -9.18
CA ILE A 293 0.83 2.78 -7.92
C ILE A 293 -0.25 3.83 -7.67
N SER A 294 -1.16 3.54 -6.74
CA SER A 294 -2.21 4.48 -6.34
C SER A 294 -1.64 5.62 -5.47
N PRO A 295 -2.37 6.73 -5.28
CA PRO A 295 -1.99 7.74 -4.31
C PRO A 295 -1.69 7.11 -2.94
N GLY A 296 -0.59 7.51 -2.32
CA GLY A 296 -0.09 6.97 -1.05
C GLY A 296 0.69 5.65 -1.15
N ALA A 297 0.54 4.88 -2.23
CA ALA A 297 1.24 3.61 -2.39
C ALA A 297 2.73 3.79 -2.72
N ARG A 298 3.54 2.79 -2.34
CA ARG A 298 4.97 2.73 -2.64
C ARG A 298 5.31 1.40 -3.26
N VAL A 299 6.25 1.42 -4.22
CA VAL A 299 6.74 0.21 -4.87
C VAL A 299 8.24 0.30 -5.06
N ASP A 300 8.96 -0.69 -4.56
CA ASP A 300 10.38 -0.81 -4.81
C ASP A 300 10.64 -1.78 -5.96
N VAL A 301 11.52 -1.35 -6.83
CA VAL A 301 11.85 -2.06 -8.07
C VAL A 301 13.33 -2.36 -8.12
N ASP A 302 13.68 -3.61 -8.41
CA ASP A 302 15.02 -4.07 -8.73
C ASP A 302 15.22 -4.05 -10.25
N ILE A 303 16.27 -3.41 -10.69
CA ILE A 303 16.60 -3.28 -12.10
C ILE A 303 18.10 -3.48 -12.31
N THR A 304 18.49 -4.36 -13.23
CA THR A 304 19.87 -4.51 -13.68
C THR A 304 20.04 -3.82 -15.02
N MET A 305 20.96 -2.86 -15.09
CA MET A 305 21.21 -2.13 -16.31
C MET A 305 21.81 -3.03 -17.40
N PRO A 306 21.52 -2.77 -18.68
CA PRO A 306 22.14 -3.52 -19.78
C PRO A 306 23.68 -3.43 -19.77
N ASP A 307 24.34 -4.45 -20.32
CA ASP A 307 25.81 -4.50 -20.44
C ASP A 307 26.38 -3.47 -21.42
N THR A 308 25.52 -2.79 -22.17
CA THR A 308 25.91 -1.81 -23.19
C THR A 308 25.31 -0.44 -22.91
N PRO A 309 26.05 0.64 -23.15
CA PRO A 309 25.55 2.00 -23.06
C PRO A 309 24.28 2.22 -23.91
N GLY A 310 23.38 3.06 -23.43
CA GLY A 310 22.15 3.39 -24.12
C GLY A 310 21.24 4.30 -23.29
N THR A 311 20.13 4.71 -23.86
CA THR A 311 19.09 5.50 -23.18
C THR A 311 17.80 4.72 -23.16
N PHE A 312 17.16 4.67 -22.01
CA PHE A 312 15.93 3.95 -21.73
C PHE A 312 14.94 4.89 -21.08
N GLU A 313 13.67 4.49 -21.01
CA GLU A 313 12.62 5.31 -20.42
C GLU A 313 11.78 4.51 -19.43
N ILE A 314 11.42 5.15 -18.32
CA ILE A 314 10.34 4.72 -17.43
C ILE A 314 9.15 5.63 -17.75
N VAL A 315 8.02 5.01 -18.07
CA VAL A 315 6.85 5.70 -18.62
C VAL A 315 5.64 5.47 -17.74
N GLU A 316 4.84 6.50 -17.54
CA GLU A 316 3.49 6.42 -16.98
C GLU A 316 2.52 6.11 -18.13
N ASP A 317 1.66 5.09 -17.96
CA ASP A 317 0.74 4.59 -18.98
C ASP A 317 -0.69 4.34 -18.45
N PHE A 318 -1.03 4.92 -17.31
CA PHE A 318 -2.39 4.87 -16.75
C PHE A 318 -3.33 5.80 -17.51
N SER A 319 -2.83 6.95 -17.91
CA SER A 319 -3.56 7.96 -18.65
C SER A 319 -3.77 7.52 -20.11
N THR A 320 -4.67 8.19 -20.83
CA THR A 320 -4.92 7.93 -22.26
C THR A 320 -3.72 8.23 -23.16
N ARG A 321 -2.72 8.93 -22.63
CA ARG A 321 -1.46 9.24 -23.31
C ARG A 321 -0.32 8.91 -22.35
N ALA A 322 0.58 8.06 -22.80
CA ALA A 322 1.80 7.73 -22.06
C ALA A 322 2.68 8.99 -21.88
N VAL A 323 3.21 9.14 -20.66
CA VAL A 323 4.09 10.23 -20.25
C VAL A 323 5.42 9.65 -19.78
N ARG A 324 6.54 10.19 -20.29
CA ARG A 324 7.86 9.82 -19.78
C ARG A 324 8.03 10.40 -18.37
N LEU A 325 8.34 9.53 -17.40
CA LEU A 325 8.64 9.91 -16.03
C LEU A 325 10.14 10.12 -15.82
N VAL A 326 10.94 9.16 -16.30
CA VAL A 326 12.40 9.18 -16.09
C VAL A 326 13.11 8.77 -17.35
N THR A 327 14.15 9.52 -17.70
CA THR A 327 15.15 9.11 -18.69
C THR A 327 16.29 8.41 -17.99
N VAL A 328 16.53 7.14 -18.31
CA VAL A 328 17.65 6.36 -17.77
C VAL A 328 18.80 6.39 -18.78
N VAL A 329 19.90 7.00 -18.41
CA VAL A 329 21.13 7.08 -19.24
C VAL A 329 22.15 6.08 -18.68
N VAL A 330 22.43 5.04 -19.46
CA VAL A 330 23.47 4.06 -19.15
C VAL A 330 24.71 4.42 -19.93
N ASP A 331 25.79 4.83 -19.22
CA ASP A 331 27.05 5.26 -19.82
C ASP A 331 28.26 4.88 -18.95
N GLY A 332 29.46 4.93 -19.55
CA GLY A 332 30.72 4.60 -18.89
C GLY A 332 31.15 3.16 -19.08
N GLY A 333 32.16 2.76 -18.31
CA GLY A 333 32.69 1.38 -18.34
C GLY A 333 31.80 0.43 -17.55
N PRO A 334 31.66 -0.84 -17.99
CA PRO A 334 30.85 -1.82 -17.30
C PRO A 334 31.35 -2.10 -15.88
N VAL A 335 30.44 -2.50 -15.00
CA VAL A 335 30.71 -2.99 -13.66
C VAL A 335 30.27 -4.45 -13.55
N ASP A 336 30.87 -5.19 -12.63
CA ASP A 336 30.40 -6.52 -12.29
C ASP A 336 29.04 -6.37 -11.56
N THR A 337 28.00 -7.03 -12.08
CA THR A 337 26.72 -7.09 -11.39
C THR A 337 26.88 -7.87 -10.10
N PRO A 338 26.55 -7.30 -8.93
CA PRO A 338 26.69 -8.01 -7.68
C PRO A 338 25.74 -9.22 -7.63
N ASP A 339 26.19 -10.30 -7.02
CA ASP A 339 25.32 -11.39 -6.60
C ASP A 339 24.32 -10.84 -5.59
N PHE A 340 23.04 -11.10 -5.85
CA PHE A 340 21.97 -10.52 -5.07
C PHE A 340 20.88 -11.56 -4.77
N ALA A 341 20.47 -11.60 -3.51
CA ALA A 341 19.22 -12.20 -3.09
C ALA A 341 18.29 -11.08 -2.62
N ALA A 342 17.11 -10.98 -3.19
CA ALA A 342 16.13 -10.01 -2.72
C ALA A 342 15.92 -10.18 -1.21
N PRO A 343 16.01 -9.10 -0.41
CA PRO A 343 15.75 -9.17 1.02
C PRO A 343 14.29 -9.57 1.24
N ARG A 344 13.99 -10.19 2.38
CA ARG A 344 12.66 -10.65 2.73
C ARG A 344 12.32 -10.21 4.14
N ASN A 345 11.15 -9.63 4.31
CA ASN A 345 10.54 -9.42 5.62
C ASN A 345 9.87 -10.72 6.04
N GLY A 346 10.45 -11.48 6.97
CA GLY A 346 9.83 -12.68 7.51
C GLY A 346 9.28 -13.66 6.45
N GLU A 347 8.44 -14.57 6.85
CA GLU A 347 7.68 -15.42 5.94
C GLU A 347 6.26 -14.85 5.79
N ILE A 348 5.94 -14.31 4.63
CA ILE A 348 4.58 -13.86 4.32
C ILE A 348 3.68 -15.10 4.27
N PRO A 349 2.62 -15.18 5.08
CA PRO A 349 1.74 -16.36 5.12
C PRO A 349 1.01 -16.55 3.79
N ASP A 350 0.76 -17.80 3.44
CA ASP A 350 -0.07 -18.15 2.28
C ASP A 350 -1.53 -18.30 2.73
N TRP A 351 -2.22 -17.18 2.83
CA TRP A 351 -3.61 -17.15 3.26
C TRP A 351 -4.61 -17.55 2.15
N ALA A 352 -4.24 -18.49 1.29
CA ALA A 352 -5.12 -18.93 0.21
C ALA A 352 -6.48 -19.46 0.72
N GLU A 353 -6.50 -20.12 1.89
CA GLU A 353 -7.72 -20.64 2.51
C GLU A 353 -8.56 -19.55 3.20
N ALA A 354 -8.03 -18.35 3.40
CA ALA A 354 -8.76 -17.23 4.00
C ALA A 354 -9.92 -16.70 3.13
N VAL A 355 -9.96 -17.11 1.87
CA VAL A 355 -11.07 -16.77 0.96
C VAL A 355 -12.39 -17.37 1.45
N ASP A 356 -12.37 -18.54 2.09
CA ASP A 356 -13.54 -19.27 2.54
C ASP A 356 -14.00 -18.88 3.96
N VAL A 357 -13.21 -18.07 4.70
CA VAL A 357 -13.58 -17.58 6.03
C VAL A 357 -14.63 -16.48 5.91
N ASP A 358 -15.56 -16.42 6.87
CA ASP A 358 -16.59 -15.39 6.91
C ASP A 358 -15.99 -13.97 7.03
N VAL A 359 -16.67 -12.98 6.46
CA VAL A 359 -16.28 -11.57 6.54
C VAL A 359 -16.65 -11.01 7.90
N ASP A 360 -15.69 -10.43 8.62
CA ASP A 360 -15.92 -9.82 9.94
C ASP A 360 -16.46 -8.40 9.80
N ILE A 361 -15.85 -7.62 8.91
CA ILE A 361 -16.15 -6.20 8.72
C ILE A 361 -16.41 -5.94 7.25
N GLU A 362 -17.48 -5.25 6.92
CA GLU A 362 -17.74 -4.78 5.56
C GLU A 362 -17.81 -3.26 5.49
N TYR A 363 -17.00 -2.66 4.61
CA TYR A 363 -17.00 -1.23 4.31
C TYR A 363 -17.58 -0.97 2.92
N LYS A 364 -18.75 -0.35 2.89
CA LYS A 364 -19.46 0.05 1.65
C LYS A 364 -19.14 1.49 1.32
N LEU A 365 -18.40 1.70 0.24
CA LEU A 365 -17.97 3.00 -0.23
C LEU A 365 -19.00 3.55 -1.22
N ALA A 366 -19.52 4.76 -0.98
CA ALA A 366 -20.55 5.33 -1.84
C ALA A 366 -20.51 6.86 -1.84
N LEU A 367 -21.06 7.45 -2.90
CA LEU A 367 -21.39 8.87 -2.96
C LEU A 367 -22.88 9.05 -2.67
N THR A 368 -23.20 9.66 -1.52
CA THR A 368 -24.58 9.93 -1.09
C THR A 368 -24.84 11.43 -1.16
N GLY A 369 -25.64 11.84 -2.15
CA GLY A 369 -25.80 13.27 -2.47
C GLY A 369 -24.48 13.88 -2.95
N SER A 370 -23.88 14.77 -2.16
CA SER A 370 -22.60 15.40 -2.44
C SER A 370 -21.49 14.98 -1.47
N ARG A 371 -21.73 13.97 -0.64
CA ARG A 371 -20.76 13.50 0.37
C ARG A 371 -20.35 12.08 0.09
N TRP A 372 -19.06 11.81 0.27
CA TRP A 372 -18.56 10.47 0.32
C TRP A 372 -18.88 9.81 1.66
N THR A 373 -19.23 8.53 1.61
CA THR A 373 -19.66 7.79 2.80
C THR A 373 -18.98 6.42 2.86
N ILE A 374 -18.72 5.97 4.08
CA ILE A 374 -18.39 4.58 4.42
C ILE A 374 -19.55 4.06 5.27
N ASN A 375 -20.22 2.98 4.84
CA ASN A 375 -21.42 2.40 5.46
C ASN A 375 -22.58 3.38 5.65
N GLY A 376 -22.62 4.46 4.87
CA GLY A 376 -23.65 5.50 4.93
C GLY A 376 -23.25 6.71 5.78
N ASP A 377 -22.20 6.61 6.58
CA ASP A 377 -21.68 7.70 7.39
C ASP A 377 -20.61 8.50 6.63
N SER A 378 -20.53 9.79 6.89
CA SER A 378 -19.59 10.72 6.29
C SER A 378 -18.84 11.44 7.39
N PHE A 379 -17.51 11.32 7.43
CA PHE A 379 -16.68 12.00 8.42
C PHE A 379 -17.03 13.51 8.52
N PRO A 380 -17.12 14.11 9.74
CA PRO A 380 -16.67 13.56 11.04
C PRO A 380 -17.69 12.68 11.79
N ILE A 381 -18.75 12.20 11.15
CA ILE A 381 -19.67 11.23 11.74
C ILE A 381 -19.14 9.84 11.33
N PHE A 382 -18.84 8.99 12.29
CA PHE A 382 -18.39 7.61 12.09
C PHE A 382 -18.68 6.76 13.32
N GLU A 383 -18.79 5.46 13.11
CA GLU A 383 -18.70 4.44 14.15
C GLU A 383 -17.42 3.63 13.86
N ALA A 384 -16.51 3.57 14.84
CA ALA A 384 -15.28 2.80 14.70
C ALA A 384 -15.59 1.31 14.86
N GLU A 385 -15.11 0.50 13.92
CA GLU A 385 -15.13 -0.95 14.08
C GLU A 385 -14.03 -1.36 15.07
N GLN A 386 -14.34 -2.32 15.96
CA GLN A 386 -13.43 -2.81 16.98
C GLN A 386 -12.91 -4.19 16.62
N ILE A 387 -11.60 -4.40 16.74
CA ILE A 387 -10.96 -5.69 16.56
C ILE A 387 -10.01 -5.99 17.72
N GLU A 388 -9.81 -7.28 17.97
CA GLU A 388 -8.85 -7.76 18.96
C GLU A 388 -7.44 -7.88 18.35
N PRO A 389 -6.38 -7.56 19.11
CA PRO A 389 -5.02 -7.82 18.67
C PRO A 389 -4.75 -9.32 18.53
N ASP A 390 -3.81 -9.70 17.67
CA ASP A 390 -3.38 -11.06 17.42
C ASP A 390 -4.47 -12.00 16.85
N VAL A 391 -5.61 -11.44 16.42
CA VAL A 391 -6.74 -12.20 15.84
C VAL A 391 -6.83 -11.92 14.34
N PHE A 392 -6.97 -12.98 13.54
CA PHE A 392 -7.19 -12.83 12.11
C PHE A 392 -8.56 -12.18 11.85
N THR A 393 -8.53 -11.06 11.14
CA THR A 393 -9.73 -10.29 10.78
C THR A 393 -9.83 -10.18 9.26
N LYS A 394 -10.97 -10.59 8.70
CA LYS A 394 -11.29 -10.44 7.29
C LYS A 394 -12.15 -9.22 7.06
N VAL A 395 -11.64 -8.29 6.29
CA VAL A 395 -12.32 -7.04 5.95
C VAL A 395 -12.70 -7.04 4.47
N ARG A 396 -13.92 -6.66 4.17
CA ARG A 396 -14.43 -6.50 2.80
C ARG A 396 -14.65 -5.04 2.48
N PHE A 397 -14.04 -4.58 1.39
CA PHE A 397 -14.36 -3.30 0.76
C PHE A 397 -15.27 -3.52 -0.44
N THR A 398 -16.39 -2.80 -0.48
CA THR A 398 -17.33 -2.83 -1.59
C THR A 398 -17.46 -1.42 -2.19
N ASN A 399 -16.97 -1.23 -3.42
CA ASN A 399 -17.10 0.05 -4.11
C ASN A 399 -18.44 0.18 -4.82
N ASN A 400 -19.40 0.82 -4.18
CA ASN A 400 -20.72 1.12 -4.73
C ASN A 400 -20.76 2.43 -5.56
N SER A 401 -19.60 2.86 -6.07
CA SER A 401 -19.46 4.06 -6.89
C SER A 401 -18.83 3.74 -8.25
N ILE A 402 -18.82 4.74 -9.13
CA ILE A 402 -18.16 4.64 -10.44
C ILE A 402 -16.73 5.20 -10.39
N ARG A 403 -16.21 5.53 -9.22
CA ARG A 403 -14.93 6.20 -9.03
C ARG A 403 -13.89 5.24 -8.44
N LEU A 404 -12.63 5.66 -8.54
CA LEU A 404 -11.50 4.99 -7.92
C LEU A 404 -11.45 5.31 -6.41
N HIS A 405 -11.07 4.32 -5.61
CA HIS A 405 -10.84 4.51 -4.18
C HIS A 405 -9.59 3.73 -3.74
N PRO A 406 -8.43 4.36 -3.64
CA PRO A 406 -7.30 3.80 -2.90
C PRO A 406 -7.60 3.87 -1.41
N MET A 407 -7.97 2.75 -0.82
CA MET A 407 -8.26 2.67 0.62
C MET A 407 -6.98 2.39 1.38
N HIS A 408 -6.67 3.25 2.33
CA HIS A 408 -5.50 3.19 3.19
C HIS A 408 -5.89 2.97 4.65
N LEU A 409 -5.13 2.13 5.34
CA LEU A 409 -5.26 1.85 6.77
C LEU A 409 -3.97 2.24 7.50
N HIS A 410 -4.08 3.11 8.49
CA HIS A 410 -2.96 3.55 9.32
C HIS A 410 -2.44 2.43 10.21
N GLY A 411 -1.13 2.40 10.45
CA GLY A 411 -0.45 1.60 11.47
C GLY A 411 -0.57 0.09 11.34
N GLN A 412 -1.25 -0.43 10.33
CA GLN A 412 -1.47 -1.86 10.10
C GLN A 412 -1.19 -2.22 8.64
N PHE A 413 -0.85 -3.49 8.41
CA PHE A 413 -0.76 -4.06 7.07
C PHE A 413 -1.80 -5.15 6.87
N PHE A 414 -2.18 -5.38 5.62
CA PHE A 414 -3.09 -6.45 5.21
C PHE A 414 -2.61 -7.13 3.93
N GLN A 415 -3.08 -8.35 3.66
CA GLN A 415 -2.98 -8.98 2.36
C GLN A 415 -4.31 -8.89 1.63
N VAL A 416 -4.28 -8.75 0.29
CA VAL A 416 -5.48 -8.91 -0.54
C VAL A 416 -5.73 -10.41 -0.71
N LEU A 417 -6.88 -10.88 -0.26
CA LEU A 417 -7.29 -12.29 -0.29
C LEU A 417 -8.08 -12.63 -1.55
N ALA A 418 -8.98 -11.74 -1.95
CA ALA A 418 -9.81 -11.93 -3.13
C ALA A 418 -10.20 -10.58 -3.75
N ARG A 419 -10.43 -10.58 -5.06
CA ARG A 419 -11.03 -9.47 -5.80
C ARG A 419 -12.17 -10.00 -6.66
N ASN A 420 -13.36 -9.46 -6.48
CA ASN A 420 -14.59 -9.85 -7.19
C ASN A 420 -14.89 -11.36 -7.10
N GLY A 421 -14.57 -11.97 -5.94
CA GLY A 421 -14.75 -13.39 -5.69
C GLY A 421 -13.63 -14.30 -6.22
N GLU A 422 -12.66 -13.75 -6.95
CA GLU A 422 -11.49 -14.51 -7.42
C GLU A 422 -10.34 -14.39 -6.42
N PRO A 423 -9.72 -15.48 -5.98
CA PRO A 423 -8.60 -15.45 -5.07
C PRO A 423 -7.42 -14.65 -5.62
N VAL A 424 -6.77 -13.87 -4.75
CA VAL A 424 -5.53 -13.16 -5.04
C VAL A 424 -4.46 -13.70 -4.11
N ASN A 425 -3.37 -14.19 -4.67
CA ASN A 425 -2.21 -14.64 -3.92
C ASN A 425 -0.96 -13.98 -4.51
N ASP A 426 -0.83 -12.69 -4.25
CA ASP A 426 0.31 -11.91 -4.73
C ASP A 426 1.48 -11.85 -3.74
N GLY A 427 1.32 -12.48 -2.58
CA GLY A 427 2.37 -12.63 -1.57
C GLY A 427 2.92 -11.29 -1.09
N ALA A 428 2.04 -10.32 -0.84
CA ALA A 428 2.43 -8.98 -0.43
C ALA A 428 1.57 -8.48 0.73
N PHE A 429 2.21 -7.98 1.78
CA PHE A 429 1.58 -7.07 2.73
C PHE A 429 1.54 -5.66 2.15
N ARG A 430 0.49 -4.91 2.48
CA ARG A 430 0.32 -3.52 2.06
C ARG A 430 -0.55 -2.76 3.05
N ASP A 431 -0.48 -1.46 3.00
CA ASP A 431 -1.35 -0.57 3.77
C ASP A 431 -2.42 0.11 2.91
N SER A 432 -2.34 -0.08 1.58
CA SER A 432 -3.26 0.56 0.64
C SER A 432 -3.73 -0.40 -0.43
N VAL A 433 -5.01 -0.31 -0.82
CA VAL A 433 -5.58 -1.09 -1.94
C VAL A 433 -6.47 -0.23 -2.82
N LEU A 434 -6.19 -0.22 -4.13
CA LEU A 434 -7.01 0.51 -5.10
C LEU A 434 -8.23 -0.32 -5.49
N LEU A 435 -9.43 0.27 -5.31
CA LEU A 435 -10.69 -0.27 -5.81
C LEU A 435 -11.10 0.48 -7.07
N PHE A 436 -11.44 -0.30 -8.12
CA PHE A 436 -12.09 0.19 -9.32
C PHE A 436 -13.60 0.20 -9.15
N LYS A 437 -14.30 0.73 -10.15
CA LYS A 437 -15.75 0.71 -10.19
C LYS A 437 -16.31 -0.71 -9.98
N ASP A 438 -17.29 -0.83 -9.09
CA ASP A 438 -17.99 -2.07 -8.75
C ASP A 438 -17.09 -3.17 -8.15
N ASP A 439 -15.85 -2.86 -7.75
CA ASP A 439 -14.98 -3.83 -7.09
C ASP A 439 -15.50 -4.23 -5.71
N VAL A 440 -15.35 -5.53 -5.43
CA VAL A 440 -15.42 -6.12 -4.09
C VAL A 440 -14.05 -6.72 -3.79
N VAL A 441 -13.38 -6.21 -2.75
CA VAL A 441 -12.04 -6.64 -2.37
C VAL A 441 -12.05 -7.14 -0.93
N ASP A 442 -11.66 -8.39 -0.73
CA ASP A 442 -11.45 -8.97 0.59
C ASP A 442 -9.98 -8.85 0.96
N VAL A 443 -9.72 -8.36 2.15
CA VAL A 443 -8.37 -8.29 2.73
C VAL A 443 -8.34 -9.01 4.07
N GLY A 444 -7.19 -9.55 4.42
CA GLY A 444 -6.94 -10.19 5.73
C GLY A 444 -5.83 -9.46 6.46
N LEU A 445 -6.01 -9.26 7.76
CA LEU A 445 -5.00 -8.70 8.64
C LEU A 445 -5.01 -9.39 10.01
N VAL A 446 -3.88 -9.31 10.69
CA VAL A 446 -3.74 -9.55 12.13
C VAL A 446 -3.18 -8.28 12.73
N ALA A 447 -3.99 -7.56 13.49
CA ALA A 447 -3.56 -6.31 14.10
C ALA A 447 -2.66 -6.56 15.31
N LEU A 448 -1.60 -5.77 15.46
CA LEU A 448 -0.65 -5.92 16.56
C LEU A 448 -0.67 -4.73 17.52
N ASP A 449 -0.85 -3.53 17.01
CA ASP A 449 -0.64 -2.29 17.74
C ASP A 449 -1.98 -1.68 18.14
N ALA A 450 -2.23 -1.60 19.46
CA ALA A 450 -3.46 -1.06 20.03
C ALA A 450 -3.60 0.45 19.73
N GLY A 451 -4.83 0.88 19.50
CA GLY A 451 -5.15 2.29 19.31
C GLY A 451 -6.25 2.53 18.28
N MET A 452 -6.55 3.79 18.08
CA MET A 452 -7.50 4.26 17.06
C MET A 452 -6.73 4.56 15.77
N TRP A 453 -6.99 3.82 14.70
CA TRP A 453 -6.28 3.92 13.43
C TRP A 453 -7.22 4.43 12.33
N ALA A 454 -6.81 5.47 11.64
CA ALA A 454 -7.60 6.02 10.54
C ALA A 454 -7.64 5.04 9.37
N MET A 455 -8.79 4.95 8.72
CA MET A 455 -8.98 4.27 7.45
C MET A 455 -9.73 5.22 6.51
N HIS A 456 -9.12 5.56 5.39
CA HIS A 456 -9.67 6.53 4.48
C HIS A 456 -9.29 6.28 3.02
N CYS A 457 -10.02 6.92 2.11
CA CYS A 457 -9.63 6.99 0.71
C CYS A 457 -8.42 7.92 0.58
N HIS A 458 -7.39 7.50 -0.18
CA HIS A 458 -6.20 8.34 -0.40
C HIS A 458 -6.31 9.22 -1.67
N ILE A 459 -7.47 9.26 -2.33
CA ILE A 459 -7.88 10.44 -3.08
C ILE A 459 -8.31 11.46 -2.04
N LEU A 460 -7.47 12.50 -1.82
CA LEU A 460 -7.61 13.37 -0.66
C LEU A 460 -8.90 14.21 -0.71
N GLU A 461 -9.41 14.52 -1.90
CA GLU A 461 -10.73 15.16 -2.07
C GLU A 461 -11.88 14.22 -1.62
N HIS A 462 -11.72 12.90 -1.78
CA HIS A 462 -12.72 11.95 -1.27
C HIS A 462 -12.67 11.88 0.26
N ALA A 463 -11.47 11.86 0.85
CA ALA A 463 -11.29 11.93 2.31
C ALA A 463 -11.89 13.22 2.87
N ALA A 464 -11.55 14.39 2.28
CA ALA A 464 -12.12 15.68 2.65
C ALA A 464 -13.65 15.72 2.43
N GLY A 465 -14.15 15.02 1.41
CA GLY A 465 -15.58 14.84 1.12
C GLY A 465 -16.31 13.90 2.08
N GLY A 466 -15.59 13.26 3.02
CA GLY A 466 -16.15 12.42 4.08
C GLY A 466 -15.80 10.94 4.05
N MET A 467 -14.99 10.44 3.08
CA MET A 467 -14.61 9.02 2.99
C MET A 467 -13.46 8.69 3.95
N MET A 468 -13.76 8.73 5.25
CA MET A 468 -12.87 8.40 6.35
C MET A 468 -13.66 7.79 7.51
N THR A 469 -13.11 6.76 8.12
CA THR A 469 -13.56 6.11 9.35
C THR A 469 -12.36 5.66 10.17
N PHE A 470 -12.59 4.89 11.24
CA PHE A 470 -11.53 4.41 12.11
C PHE A 470 -11.71 2.93 12.42
N LEU A 471 -10.59 2.27 12.65
CA LEU A 471 -10.48 0.92 13.20
C LEU A 471 -9.86 1.05 14.58
N GLU A 472 -10.54 0.56 15.61
CA GLU A 472 -10.02 0.51 16.98
C GLU A 472 -9.45 -0.88 17.26
N VAL A 473 -8.16 -0.96 17.50
CA VAL A 473 -7.49 -2.17 17.96
C VAL A 473 -7.45 -2.15 19.48
N ALA A 474 -8.05 -3.16 20.13
CA ALA A 474 -8.10 -3.24 21.58
C ALA A 474 -6.70 -3.36 22.21
N ALA A 475 -6.56 -2.88 23.44
CA ALA A 475 -5.33 -3.10 24.17
C ALA A 475 -5.25 -4.58 24.63
N ARG A 476 -4.05 -5.20 24.50
CA ARG A 476 -3.85 -6.54 25.03
C ARG A 476 -4.15 -6.57 26.54
N GLU A 477 -4.91 -7.56 26.98
CA GLU A 477 -5.09 -7.78 28.40
C GLU A 477 -3.72 -8.04 29.09
N PRO A 478 -3.46 -7.45 30.26
CA PRO A 478 -2.23 -7.76 30.98
C PRO A 478 -2.18 -9.25 31.27
N VAL A 479 -1.13 -9.93 30.82
CA VAL A 479 -0.88 -11.33 31.22
C VAL A 479 -0.72 -11.35 32.75
N GLU A 480 -1.71 -11.87 33.48
CA GLU A 480 -1.56 -12.10 34.91
C GLU A 480 -0.31 -12.95 35.13
N ALA A 481 0.69 -12.37 35.78
CA ALA A 481 1.89 -13.12 36.12
C ALA A 481 1.46 -14.32 36.99
N SER A 482 1.53 -15.52 36.42
CA SER A 482 1.26 -16.76 37.16
C SER A 482 2.25 -16.82 38.31
N SER A 483 1.71 -16.62 39.53
CA SER A 483 2.41 -16.64 40.81
C SER A 483 2.94 -18.03 41.15
#